data_3b077b85c5e20b49201d58d4e3e5e73f
#
_entry.id   3b077b85c5e20b49201d58d4e3e5e73f
#
_cell.length_a   1.000
_cell.length_b   1.000
_cell.length_c   1.000
_cell.angle_alpha   90.00
_cell.angle_beta   90.00
_cell.angle_gamma   90.00
#
_symmetry.space_group_name_H-M   'P 1'
#
loop_
_entity.id
_entity.type
_entity.pdbx_description
1 polymer ?
#
loop_
_entity_poly.entity_id
_entity_poly.type
_entity_poly.pdbx_seq_one_letter_code
_entity_poly.pdbx_strand_id
1 'polypeptide(L)'
;GFRLFAVPALVRFPLDIDETTHYAGTSTTYLDQATLLPLTVPKVEPLSLSRHVKVMSGDFGHAVIGESVSITAGSTTSSEKYQYVMDRRSMQLLNDPRTFAFGTATATMHPGGSYRINFARGTSTHGKYRSYIPEADASTPLVPVEGLHHHSDARIKVMDFAGKLEQPVAPYYRAHLKAMGLPMQVTVAQLQPQLAAAGIDVNKTLADVLPLLTPDESELLAATLAKPIPLEYFFIADGLVSIEPKTGALVDVHAQREGVAVRPDLSGASALEPLLDKYAAIPSVKALSDGLAAIAARVPQVAQELRYQQTVPSSLTAADKARGLGRRVTLATWWVPGVMAGLGLFLVVLGGIGWRRARRRGPDSPEIDIREPAPGGPDAPAPAPDPDHQHA
;
A
#
# COMPACT_ATOMS: atom_id res chain seq x y z
N GLY A 1 -30.47 4.11 5.81
CA GLY A 1 -30.21 5.51 5.59
C GLY A 1 -29.14 6.11 6.48
N PHE A 2 -29.44 6.46 7.74
CA PHE A 2 -28.54 7.21 8.63
C PHE A 2 -27.16 6.56 8.83
N ARG A 3 -27.09 5.24 9.07
CA ARG A 3 -25.82 4.52 9.26
C ARG A 3 -24.93 4.53 8.02
N LEU A 4 -25.52 4.52 6.82
CA LEU A 4 -24.77 4.51 5.55
C LEU A 4 -24.20 5.88 5.17
N PHE A 5 -24.86 6.97 5.58
CA PHE A 5 -24.47 8.33 5.17
C PHE A 5 -23.90 9.17 6.30
N ALA A 6 -24.52 9.16 7.48
CA ALA A 6 -24.12 10.05 8.56
C ALA A 6 -22.87 9.55 9.31
N VAL A 7 -22.70 8.24 9.52
CA VAL A 7 -21.53 7.73 10.22
C VAL A 7 -20.23 7.97 9.43
N PRO A 8 -20.14 7.69 8.13
CA PRO A 8 -18.96 8.04 7.35
C PRO A 8 -18.73 9.55 7.22
N ALA A 9 -19.79 10.38 7.34
CA ALA A 9 -19.66 11.82 7.33
C ALA A 9 -19.14 12.39 8.66
N LEU A 10 -19.53 11.77 9.79
CA LEU A 10 -19.17 12.23 11.14
C LEU A 10 -17.87 11.62 11.67
N VAL A 11 -17.56 10.38 11.27
CA VAL A 11 -16.37 9.66 11.75
C VAL A 11 -15.40 9.46 10.58
N ARG A 12 -14.37 10.28 10.50
CA ARG A 12 -13.34 10.26 9.48
C ARG A 12 -12.01 9.79 10.07
N PHE A 13 -11.08 9.45 9.20
CA PHE A 13 -9.71 9.19 9.63
C PHE A 13 -9.14 10.42 10.37
N PRO A 14 -8.56 10.24 11.56
CA PRO A 14 -8.01 11.35 12.33
C PRO A 14 -6.88 12.07 11.61
N LEU A 15 -6.69 13.36 11.90
CA LEU A 15 -5.59 14.16 11.35
C LEU A 15 -4.44 14.34 12.34
N ASP A 16 -4.59 13.84 13.55
CA ASP A 16 -3.63 13.90 14.66
C ASP A 16 -2.82 12.60 14.84
N ILE A 17 -2.72 11.79 13.77
CA ILE A 17 -1.93 10.56 13.79
C ILE A 17 -0.44 10.91 13.71
N ASP A 18 0.31 10.44 14.70
CA ASP A 18 1.78 10.45 14.77
C ASP A 18 2.19 9.22 15.59
N GLU A 19 2.52 8.12 14.90
CA GLU A 19 2.59 6.80 15.53
C GLU A 19 3.78 5.99 15.04
N THR A 20 4.45 5.33 15.98
CA THR A 20 5.49 4.36 15.66
C THR A 20 5.05 2.95 16.09
N THR A 21 5.17 2.01 15.17
CA THR A 21 4.92 0.59 15.39
C THR A 21 6.25 -0.15 15.29
N HIS A 22 6.51 -1.05 16.23
CA HIS A 22 7.73 -1.85 16.26
C HIS A 22 7.44 -3.31 15.94
N TYR A 23 8.35 -3.92 15.21
CA TYR A 23 8.32 -5.33 14.82
C TYR A 23 9.65 -5.97 15.16
N ALA A 24 9.61 -7.27 15.44
CA ALA A 24 10.80 -8.06 15.72
C ALA A 24 10.74 -9.38 14.95
N GLY A 25 11.90 -9.90 14.57
CA GLY A 25 11.97 -11.13 13.80
C GLY A 25 13.36 -11.53 13.39
N THR A 26 13.47 -12.13 12.20
CA THR A 26 14.72 -12.59 11.62
C THR A 26 14.87 -12.14 10.18
N SER A 27 16.10 -11.84 9.78
CA SER A 27 16.53 -11.66 8.40
C SER A 27 17.37 -12.85 7.98
N THR A 28 17.06 -13.47 6.86
CA THR A 28 17.82 -14.58 6.31
C THR A 28 18.33 -14.20 4.93
N THR A 29 19.65 -14.18 4.76
CA THR A 29 20.32 -13.95 3.47
C THR A 29 20.72 -15.29 2.89
N TYR A 30 20.30 -15.58 1.67
CA TYR A 30 20.55 -16.83 0.97
C TYR A 30 21.63 -16.71 -0.10
N LEU A 31 21.83 -15.51 -0.65
CA LEU A 31 22.82 -15.25 -1.69
C LEU A 31 23.89 -14.29 -1.17
N ASP A 32 25.11 -14.52 -1.61
CA ASP A 32 26.19 -13.54 -1.45
C ASP A 32 25.82 -12.26 -2.25
N GLN A 33 25.85 -11.11 -1.61
CA GLN A 33 25.38 -9.86 -2.22
C GLN A 33 26.27 -9.39 -3.38
N ALA A 34 27.56 -9.73 -3.39
CA ALA A 34 28.49 -9.29 -4.42
C ALA A 34 28.47 -10.23 -5.64
N THR A 35 28.32 -11.53 -5.41
CA THR A 35 28.43 -12.57 -6.45
C THR A 35 27.09 -13.16 -6.87
N LEU A 36 26.04 -12.99 -6.04
CA LEU A 36 24.72 -13.63 -6.15
C LEU A 36 24.76 -15.16 -6.19
N LEU A 37 25.86 -15.74 -5.69
CA LEU A 37 25.95 -17.18 -5.52
C LEU A 37 25.24 -17.62 -4.26
N PRO A 38 24.61 -18.80 -4.25
CA PRO A 38 24.03 -19.37 -3.07
C PRO A 38 25.08 -19.50 -1.95
N LEU A 39 24.75 -19.02 -0.76
CA LEU A 39 25.55 -19.26 0.42
C LEU A 39 25.46 -20.75 0.80
N THR A 40 26.58 -21.37 1.16
CA THR A 40 26.62 -22.75 1.66
C THR A 40 25.72 -22.94 2.88
N VAL A 41 25.69 -21.91 3.76
CA VAL A 41 24.79 -21.83 4.91
C VAL A 41 24.13 -20.45 4.87
N PRO A 42 22.80 -20.36 4.84
CA PRO A 42 22.11 -19.08 4.91
C PRO A 42 22.51 -18.29 6.17
N LYS A 43 22.74 -17.00 6.00
CA LYS A 43 23.08 -16.11 7.11
C LYS A 43 21.78 -15.63 7.77
N VAL A 44 21.57 -16.01 9.02
CA VAL A 44 20.41 -15.60 9.81
C VAL A 44 20.84 -14.56 10.84
N GLU A 45 20.14 -13.43 10.85
CA GLU A 45 20.42 -12.30 11.76
C GLU A 45 19.13 -11.84 12.44
N PRO A 46 19.22 -11.32 13.69
CA PRO A 46 18.07 -10.69 14.32
C PRO A 46 17.62 -9.47 13.53
N LEU A 47 16.29 -9.31 13.43
CA LEU A 47 15.63 -8.21 12.72
C LEU A 47 14.86 -7.35 13.71
N SER A 48 15.06 -6.04 13.62
CA SER A 48 14.22 -5.02 14.23
C SER A 48 13.72 -4.08 13.15
N LEU A 49 12.41 -3.86 13.10
CA LEU A 49 11.78 -2.93 12.16
C LEU A 49 10.94 -1.94 12.94
N SER A 50 11.05 -0.66 12.59
CA SER A 50 10.16 0.38 13.08
C SER A 50 9.48 1.08 11.92
N ARG A 51 8.16 1.23 12.03
CA ARG A 51 7.32 1.92 11.05
C ARG A 51 6.70 3.13 11.71
N HIS A 52 7.04 4.31 11.26
CA HIS A 52 6.47 5.56 11.73
C HIS A 52 5.50 6.13 10.70
N VAL A 53 4.27 6.40 11.12
CA VAL A 53 3.19 6.94 10.29
C VAL A 53 2.73 8.25 10.89
N LYS A 54 2.73 9.31 10.07
CA LYS A 54 2.33 10.65 10.49
C LYS A 54 1.43 11.30 9.45
N VAL A 55 0.34 11.92 9.90
CA VAL A 55 -0.45 12.81 9.05
C VAL A 55 0.29 14.14 8.92
N MET A 56 0.72 14.46 7.70
CA MET A 56 1.48 15.68 7.38
C MET A 56 0.56 16.88 7.18
N SER A 57 -0.59 16.64 6.55
CA SER A 57 -1.64 17.63 6.32
C SER A 57 -2.94 16.94 5.96
N GLY A 58 -4.04 17.68 5.95
CA GLY A 58 -5.32 17.12 5.51
C GLY A 58 -6.43 18.15 5.54
N ASP A 59 -7.50 17.82 4.84
CA ASP A 59 -8.73 18.56 4.77
C ASP A 59 -9.94 17.69 5.18
N PHE A 60 -11.14 18.13 4.86
CA PHE A 60 -12.36 17.38 5.16
C PHE A 60 -12.42 16.03 4.42
N GLY A 61 -11.87 15.92 3.20
CA GLY A 61 -11.93 14.73 2.34
C GLY A 61 -10.70 13.84 2.40
N HIS A 62 -9.52 14.43 2.50
CA HIS A 62 -8.26 13.75 2.28
C HIS A 62 -7.28 13.95 3.44
N ALA A 63 -6.35 13.02 3.58
CA ALA A 63 -5.18 13.14 4.43
C ALA A 63 -3.93 12.84 3.61
N VAL A 64 -2.89 13.66 3.79
CA VAL A 64 -1.53 13.40 3.30
C VAL A 64 -0.77 12.75 4.44
N ILE A 65 -0.28 11.54 4.21
CA ILE A 65 0.34 10.70 5.23
C ILE A 65 1.77 10.43 4.82
N GLY A 66 2.71 10.76 5.71
CA GLY A 66 4.10 10.31 5.64
C GLY A 66 4.26 8.97 6.35
N GLU A 67 4.98 8.06 5.72
CA GLU A 67 5.41 6.79 6.29
C GLU A 67 6.93 6.70 6.20
N SER A 68 7.60 6.36 7.29
CA SER A 68 9.00 5.98 7.28
C SER A 68 9.19 4.61 7.91
N VAL A 69 9.94 3.76 7.25
CA VAL A 69 10.28 2.42 7.69
C VAL A 69 11.78 2.36 7.90
N SER A 70 12.20 1.93 9.08
CA SER A 70 13.60 1.68 9.40
C SER A 70 13.78 0.20 9.72
N ILE A 71 14.68 -0.45 9.01
CA ILE A 71 14.95 -1.90 9.10
C ILE A 71 16.39 -2.07 9.56
N THR A 72 16.59 -2.75 10.68
CA THR A 72 17.90 -3.13 11.17
C THR A 72 18.03 -4.66 11.19
N ALA A 73 18.94 -5.18 10.38
CA ALA A 73 19.27 -6.60 10.32
C ALA A 73 20.75 -6.78 10.72
N GLY A 74 21.02 -7.41 11.85
CA GLY A 74 22.35 -7.47 12.43
C GLY A 74 22.92 -6.08 12.68
N SER A 75 24.01 -5.73 11.99
CA SER A 75 24.66 -4.41 12.07
C SER A 75 24.25 -3.44 10.97
N THR A 76 23.43 -3.87 10.00
CA THR A 76 23.02 -3.05 8.86
C THR A 76 21.68 -2.40 9.11
N THR A 77 21.59 -1.09 8.88
CA THR A 77 20.34 -0.34 8.95
C THR A 77 20.03 0.31 7.62
N SER A 78 18.82 0.13 7.14
CA SER A 78 18.25 0.82 5.98
C SER A 78 17.01 1.60 6.38
N SER A 79 16.66 2.61 5.58
CA SER A 79 15.43 3.37 5.80
C SER A 79 14.75 3.72 4.49
N GLU A 80 13.44 3.66 4.50
CA GLU A 80 12.57 3.98 3.38
C GLU A 80 11.55 5.02 3.81
N LYS A 81 11.13 5.87 2.88
CA LYS A 81 10.12 6.90 3.15
C LYS A 81 9.12 6.95 2.02
N TYR A 82 7.85 7.07 2.39
CA TYR A 82 6.73 7.14 1.48
C TYR A 82 5.78 8.26 1.88
N GLN A 83 5.09 8.82 0.91
CA GLN A 83 3.98 9.74 1.14
C GLN A 83 2.76 9.26 0.37
N TYR A 84 1.61 9.24 1.03
CA TYR A 84 0.34 8.82 0.46
C TYR A 84 -0.70 9.90 0.61
N VAL A 85 -1.61 9.96 -0.36
CA VAL A 85 -2.87 10.68 -0.21
C VAL A 85 -3.97 9.65 0.00
N MET A 86 -4.74 9.79 1.06
CA MET A 86 -5.79 8.86 1.46
C MET A 86 -7.14 9.58 1.56
N ASP A 87 -8.18 8.97 1.02
CA ASP A 87 -9.56 9.39 1.29
C ASP A 87 -9.93 9.06 2.75
N ARG A 88 -10.27 10.07 3.52
CA ARG A 88 -10.55 9.95 4.97
C ARG A 88 -11.85 9.23 5.30
N ARG A 89 -12.72 9.01 4.32
CA ARG A 89 -14.01 8.33 4.48
C ARG A 89 -13.89 6.84 4.17
N SER A 90 -13.31 6.49 3.02
CA SER A 90 -13.14 5.10 2.58
C SER A 90 -11.87 4.45 3.14
N MET A 91 -10.89 5.23 3.60
CA MET A 91 -9.54 4.82 4.00
C MET A 91 -8.69 4.29 2.85
N GLN A 92 -9.12 4.49 1.61
CA GLN A 92 -8.39 4.07 0.42
C GLN A 92 -7.32 5.08 0.04
N LEU A 93 -6.18 4.58 -0.40
CA LEU A 93 -5.12 5.37 -0.99
C LEU A 93 -5.53 5.81 -2.40
N LEU A 94 -5.13 7.02 -2.77
CA LEU A 94 -5.50 7.65 -4.03
C LEU A 94 -4.29 7.75 -4.97
N ASN A 95 -4.55 7.63 -6.28
CA ASN A 95 -3.58 8.05 -7.29
C ASN A 95 -3.59 9.58 -7.35
N ASP A 96 -2.70 10.20 -6.62
CA ASP A 96 -2.58 11.65 -6.49
C ASP A 96 -1.11 12.03 -6.76
N PRO A 97 -0.82 13.15 -7.44
CA PRO A 97 0.57 13.57 -7.70
C PRO A 97 1.43 13.75 -6.44
N ARG A 98 0.80 13.90 -5.28
CA ARG A 98 1.45 13.95 -3.96
C ARG A 98 1.75 12.57 -3.37
N THR A 99 1.36 11.47 -4.04
CA THR A 99 1.64 10.10 -3.61
C THR A 99 2.94 9.63 -4.24
N PHE A 100 4.02 9.56 -3.46
CA PHE A 100 5.35 9.23 -3.98
C PHE A 100 6.27 8.58 -2.94
N ALA A 101 7.26 7.84 -3.45
CA ALA A 101 8.36 7.32 -2.68
C ALA A 101 9.51 8.32 -2.62
N PHE A 102 10.11 8.46 -1.44
CA PHE A 102 11.35 9.21 -1.24
C PHE A 102 12.50 8.23 -1.15
N GLY A 103 13.47 8.35 -2.03
CA GLY A 103 14.67 7.54 -2.05
C GLY A 103 15.78 8.25 -2.78
N THR A 104 16.69 7.51 -3.39
CA THR A 104 17.71 8.03 -4.31
C THR A 104 17.09 8.70 -5.55
N ALA A 105 15.83 8.35 -5.87
CA ALA A 105 14.98 9.02 -6.85
C ALA A 105 13.57 9.13 -6.30
N THR A 106 12.96 10.32 -6.35
CA THR A 106 11.54 10.51 -6.05
C THR A 106 10.73 9.96 -7.23
N ALA A 107 9.76 9.12 -6.93
CA ALA A 107 8.91 8.51 -7.94
C ALA A 107 7.45 8.50 -7.51
N THR A 108 6.55 8.80 -8.44
CA THR A 108 5.10 8.69 -8.24
C THR A 108 4.71 7.24 -8.04
N MET A 109 3.81 7.00 -7.09
CA MET A 109 3.25 5.69 -6.80
C MET A 109 1.78 5.61 -7.22
N HIS A 110 1.28 4.41 -7.50
CA HIS A 110 -0.05 4.16 -8.06
C HIS A 110 -0.89 3.20 -7.20
N PRO A 111 -1.26 3.58 -5.95
CA PRO A 111 -1.95 2.67 -5.02
C PRO A 111 -3.38 2.28 -5.43
N GLY A 112 -4.03 2.99 -6.35
CA GLY A 112 -5.24 2.55 -7.04
C GLY A 112 -6.44 2.15 -6.17
N GLY A 113 -6.73 2.86 -5.08
CA GLY A 113 -7.88 2.56 -4.20
C GLY A 113 -7.64 1.38 -3.24
N SER A 114 -6.39 0.99 -3.02
CA SER A 114 -5.99 -0.03 -2.05
C SER A 114 -5.81 0.55 -0.64
N TYR A 115 -5.49 -0.33 0.32
CA TYR A 115 -5.31 -0.01 1.74
C TYR A 115 -3.85 -0.22 2.15
N ARG A 116 -3.33 0.56 3.09
CA ARG A 116 -2.01 0.36 3.69
C ARG A 116 -1.96 0.77 5.16
N ILE A 117 -2.58 1.89 5.49
CA ILE A 117 -2.50 2.48 6.83
C ILE A 117 -3.64 1.97 7.70
N ASN A 118 -4.83 1.96 7.12
CA ASN A 118 -6.06 1.54 7.77
C ASN A 118 -6.99 0.94 6.72
N PHE A 119 -7.96 0.13 7.14
CA PHE A 119 -8.94 -0.49 6.26
C PHE A 119 -10.30 0.18 6.36
N ALA A 120 -11.22 -0.20 5.48
CA ALA A 120 -12.59 0.30 5.52
C ALA A 120 -13.25 -0.05 6.86
N ARG A 121 -14.06 0.87 7.38
CA ARG A 121 -14.93 0.57 8.52
C ARG A 121 -16.00 -0.44 8.13
N GLY A 122 -16.29 -1.37 9.03
CA GLY A 122 -17.19 -2.46 8.74
C GLY A 122 -16.54 -3.54 7.89
N THR A 123 -15.21 -3.71 7.99
CA THR A 123 -14.46 -4.81 7.38
C THR A 123 -15.13 -6.15 7.71
N SER A 124 -15.31 -6.98 6.70
CA SER A 124 -15.97 -8.27 6.80
C SER A 124 -15.29 -9.32 5.93
N THR A 125 -15.51 -10.60 6.22
CA THR A 125 -14.97 -11.71 5.41
C THR A 125 -15.52 -11.75 3.98
N HIS A 126 -16.61 -11.06 3.70
CA HIS A 126 -17.21 -10.95 2.36
C HIS A 126 -16.72 -9.74 1.56
N GLY A 127 -15.98 -8.82 2.21
CA GLY A 127 -15.42 -7.65 1.56
C GLY A 127 -14.23 -8.02 0.66
N LYS A 128 -14.03 -7.24 -0.40
CA LYS A 128 -12.86 -7.36 -1.27
C LYS A 128 -11.88 -6.26 -0.89
N TYR A 129 -10.76 -6.62 -0.29
CA TYR A 129 -9.72 -5.71 0.15
C TYR A 129 -8.43 -5.97 -0.63
N ARG A 130 -7.64 -4.94 -0.84
CA ARG A 130 -6.32 -5.04 -1.45
C ARG A 130 -5.34 -4.25 -0.60
N SER A 131 -4.22 -4.86 -0.25
CA SER A 131 -3.11 -4.19 0.42
C SER A 131 -2.13 -3.64 -0.60
N TYR A 132 -1.72 -2.40 -0.44
CA TYR A 132 -0.71 -1.78 -1.29
C TYR A 132 0.70 -2.09 -0.79
N ILE A 133 1.56 -2.48 -1.70
CA ILE A 133 2.97 -2.80 -1.46
C ILE A 133 3.80 -1.80 -2.27
N PRO A 134 4.35 -0.76 -1.62
CA PRO A 134 5.10 0.29 -2.33
C PRO A 134 6.34 -0.25 -3.03
N GLU A 135 7.06 -1.18 -2.45
CA GLU A 135 8.29 -1.77 -3.00
C GLU A 135 8.11 -2.35 -4.41
N ALA A 136 6.90 -2.79 -4.73
CA ALA A 136 6.51 -3.30 -6.05
C ALA A 136 5.61 -2.33 -6.83
N ASP A 137 5.19 -1.19 -6.24
CA ASP A 137 4.13 -0.31 -6.76
C ASP A 137 2.87 -1.10 -7.18
N ALA A 138 2.49 -2.08 -6.37
CA ALA A 138 1.44 -3.03 -6.68
C ALA A 138 0.51 -3.28 -5.48
N SER A 139 -0.66 -3.82 -5.76
CA SER A 139 -1.63 -4.17 -4.73
C SER A 139 -1.95 -5.66 -4.77
N THR A 140 -1.91 -6.30 -3.61
CA THR A 140 -2.29 -7.71 -3.46
C THR A 140 -3.70 -7.85 -2.88
N PRO A 141 -4.54 -8.78 -3.40
CA PRO A 141 -5.80 -9.11 -2.76
C PRO A 141 -5.57 -9.72 -1.39
N LEU A 142 -6.42 -9.36 -0.44
CA LEU A 142 -6.46 -9.96 0.89
C LEU A 142 -7.56 -11.01 0.94
N VAL A 143 -7.21 -12.21 1.36
CA VAL A 143 -8.12 -13.36 1.49
C VAL A 143 -8.41 -13.58 2.98
N PRO A 144 -9.67 -13.65 3.41
CA PRO A 144 -9.99 -13.93 4.80
C PRO A 144 -9.49 -15.34 5.18
N VAL A 145 -8.77 -15.42 6.29
CA VAL A 145 -8.24 -16.68 6.86
C VAL A 145 -9.07 -17.10 8.05
N GLU A 146 -9.36 -16.17 8.95
CA GLU A 146 -10.17 -16.39 10.12
C GLU A 146 -11.23 -15.31 10.27
N GLY A 147 -12.43 -15.73 10.67
CA GLY A 147 -13.54 -14.83 10.94
C GLY A 147 -13.32 -14.06 12.23
N LEU A 148 -14.40 -13.46 12.74
CA LEU A 148 -14.32 -12.64 13.95
C LEU A 148 -13.93 -13.48 15.18
N HIS A 149 -12.74 -13.21 15.71
CA HIS A 149 -12.20 -13.87 16.90
C HIS A 149 -11.53 -12.87 17.84
N HIS A 150 -11.06 -13.32 19.01
CA HIS A 150 -10.30 -12.50 19.92
C HIS A 150 -8.80 -12.60 19.64
N HIS A 151 -8.15 -11.49 19.37
CA HIS A 151 -6.69 -11.46 19.27
C HIS A 151 -6.06 -11.89 20.61
N SER A 152 -5.09 -12.79 20.56
CA SER A 152 -4.51 -13.45 21.74
C SER A 152 -4.00 -12.46 22.79
N ASP A 153 -3.17 -11.51 22.35
CA ASP A 153 -2.50 -10.57 23.23
C ASP A 153 -3.31 -9.30 23.47
N ALA A 154 -3.87 -8.73 22.38
CA ALA A 154 -4.55 -7.44 22.43
C ALA A 154 -5.97 -7.49 22.99
N ARG A 155 -6.56 -8.69 23.17
CA ARG A 155 -7.91 -8.91 23.74
C ARG A 155 -9.00 -8.06 23.07
N ILE A 156 -8.87 -7.81 21.80
CA ILE A 156 -9.85 -7.12 20.96
C ILE A 156 -10.36 -8.09 19.87
N LYS A 157 -11.56 -7.87 19.38
CA LYS A 157 -12.10 -8.68 18.27
C LYS A 157 -11.46 -8.22 16.96
N VAL A 158 -10.89 -9.15 16.22
CA VAL A 158 -10.25 -8.94 14.92
C VAL A 158 -10.76 -9.95 13.90
N MET A 159 -10.44 -9.69 12.65
CA MET A 159 -10.54 -10.63 11.53
C MET A 159 -9.18 -10.69 10.86
N ASP A 160 -8.74 -11.89 10.50
CA ASP A 160 -7.46 -12.13 9.88
C ASP A 160 -7.58 -12.34 8.39
N PHE A 161 -6.67 -11.69 7.67
CA PHE A 161 -6.55 -11.76 6.22
C PHE A 161 -5.12 -12.10 5.83
N ALA A 162 -4.98 -13.00 4.85
CA ALA A 162 -3.71 -13.31 4.21
C ALA A 162 -3.54 -12.52 2.91
N GLY A 163 -2.32 -12.07 2.66
CA GLY A 163 -1.93 -11.48 1.39
C GLY A 163 -0.66 -12.11 0.88
N LYS A 164 -0.58 -12.36 -0.45
CA LYS A 164 0.61 -12.88 -1.10
C LYS A 164 0.90 -12.10 -2.36
N LEU A 165 2.17 -11.68 -2.53
CA LEU A 165 2.66 -10.95 -3.70
C LEU A 165 4.01 -11.53 -4.13
N GLU A 166 4.20 -11.65 -5.44
CA GLU A 166 5.50 -11.84 -6.09
C GLU A 166 5.44 -11.03 -7.39
N GLN A 167 6.09 -9.88 -7.41
CA GLN A 167 6.05 -8.94 -8.52
C GLN A 167 7.42 -8.30 -8.73
N PRO A 168 7.75 -7.87 -9.96
CA PRO A 168 8.92 -7.04 -10.19
C PRO A 168 8.94 -5.83 -9.25
N VAL A 169 10.12 -5.49 -8.76
CA VAL A 169 10.28 -4.30 -7.93
C VAL A 169 10.02 -3.03 -8.72
N ALA A 170 9.43 -2.03 -8.07
CA ALA A 170 9.24 -0.72 -8.66
C ALA A 170 10.58 -0.07 -9.06
N PRO A 171 10.62 0.78 -10.10
CA PRO A 171 11.87 1.42 -10.55
C PRO A 171 12.60 2.19 -9.45
N TYR A 172 11.88 2.89 -8.57
CA TYR A 172 12.48 3.60 -7.44
C TYR A 172 13.06 2.65 -6.38
N TYR A 173 12.40 1.50 -6.14
CA TYR A 173 12.92 0.50 -5.22
C TYR A 173 14.14 -0.22 -5.81
N ARG A 174 14.15 -0.47 -7.12
CA ARG A 174 15.35 -0.94 -7.83
C ARG A 174 16.54 0.02 -7.66
N ALA A 175 16.29 1.34 -7.74
CA ALA A 175 17.33 2.34 -7.48
C ALA A 175 17.81 2.29 -6.01
N HIS A 176 16.91 2.02 -5.05
CA HIS A 176 17.26 1.83 -3.66
C HIS A 176 18.13 0.58 -3.45
N LEU A 177 17.77 -0.57 -4.05
CA LEU A 177 18.58 -1.80 -4.00
C LEU A 177 19.99 -1.58 -4.57
N LYS A 178 20.09 -0.82 -5.68
CA LYS A 178 21.39 -0.42 -6.24
C LYS A 178 22.20 0.42 -5.26
N ALA A 179 21.58 1.38 -4.58
CA ALA A 179 22.25 2.22 -3.58
C ALA A 179 22.70 1.41 -2.35
N MET A 180 22.03 0.32 -2.02
CA MET A 180 22.43 -0.64 -1.00
C MET A 180 23.57 -1.56 -1.45
N GLY A 181 24.06 -1.43 -2.70
CA GLY A 181 25.19 -2.20 -3.23
C GLY A 181 24.81 -3.50 -3.92
N LEU A 182 23.50 -3.79 -4.15
CA LEU A 182 23.11 -4.97 -4.91
C LEU A 182 23.48 -4.78 -6.39
N PRO A 183 24.08 -5.81 -7.04
CA PRO A 183 24.45 -5.72 -8.44
C PRO A 183 23.21 -5.65 -9.33
N MET A 184 23.19 -4.74 -10.30
CA MET A 184 22.07 -4.62 -11.25
C MET A 184 22.29 -5.46 -12.52
N GLN A 185 23.46 -5.99 -12.68
CA GLN A 185 23.88 -6.83 -13.80
C GLN A 185 25.03 -7.76 -13.40
N VAL A 186 25.21 -8.85 -14.11
CA VAL A 186 26.29 -9.80 -13.93
C VAL A 186 26.95 -10.14 -15.28
N THR A 187 28.17 -10.62 -15.26
CA THR A 187 28.85 -11.14 -16.46
C THR A 187 28.56 -12.62 -16.63
N VAL A 188 28.76 -13.15 -17.83
CA VAL A 188 28.69 -14.61 -18.09
C VAL A 188 29.64 -15.39 -17.19
N ALA A 189 30.83 -14.84 -16.91
CA ALA A 189 31.81 -15.46 -16.00
C ALA A 189 31.27 -15.59 -14.57
N GLN A 190 30.53 -14.59 -14.07
CA GLN A 190 29.90 -14.66 -12.76
C GLN A 190 28.75 -15.65 -12.69
N LEU A 191 28.07 -15.93 -13.82
CA LEU A 191 27.00 -16.92 -13.88
C LEU A 191 27.54 -18.34 -14.10
N GLN A 192 28.82 -18.52 -14.47
CA GLN A 192 29.41 -19.83 -14.76
C GLN A 192 29.14 -20.89 -13.69
N PRO A 193 29.27 -20.63 -12.40
CA PRO A 193 28.95 -21.63 -11.37
C PRO A 193 27.48 -22.06 -11.37
N GLN A 194 26.56 -21.15 -11.66
CA GLN A 194 25.11 -21.44 -11.74
C GLN A 194 24.80 -22.25 -13.02
N LEU A 195 25.45 -21.92 -14.13
CA LEU A 195 25.36 -22.65 -15.39
C LEU A 195 25.93 -24.08 -15.24
N ALA A 196 27.09 -24.21 -14.59
CA ALA A 196 27.66 -25.50 -14.29
C ALA A 196 26.77 -26.38 -13.40
N ALA A 197 26.14 -25.79 -12.36
CA ALA A 197 25.15 -26.48 -11.54
C ALA A 197 23.90 -26.92 -12.32
N ALA A 198 23.58 -26.22 -13.43
CA ALA A 198 22.54 -26.61 -14.37
C ALA A 198 23.02 -27.62 -15.44
N GLY A 199 24.26 -28.11 -15.36
CA GLY A 199 24.84 -29.06 -16.33
C GLY A 199 25.37 -28.39 -17.59
N ILE A 200 25.55 -27.08 -17.59
CA ILE A 200 26.03 -26.32 -18.75
C ILE A 200 27.52 -26.00 -18.57
N ASP A 201 28.36 -26.57 -19.43
CA ASP A 201 29.77 -26.22 -19.53
C ASP A 201 29.98 -25.25 -20.70
N VAL A 202 30.01 -23.96 -20.38
CA VAL A 202 30.18 -22.86 -21.35
C VAL A 202 31.54 -23.01 -22.07
N ASN A 203 32.60 -23.36 -21.37
CA ASN A 203 33.94 -23.47 -21.94
C ASN A 203 34.02 -24.62 -22.96
N LYS A 204 33.43 -25.77 -22.62
CA LYS A 204 33.32 -26.89 -23.55
C LYS A 204 32.50 -26.52 -24.76
N THR A 205 31.36 -25.86 -24.57
CA THR A 205 30.51 -25.43 -25.70
C THR A 205 31.25 -24.48 -26.62
N LEU A 206 32.00 -23.52 -26.06
CA LEU A 206 32.83 -22.63 -26.87
C LEU A 206 33.92 -23.37 -27.61
N ALA A 207 34.63 -24.31 -26.97
CA ALA A 207 35.66 -25.12 -27.62
C ALA A 207 35.11 -25.97 -28.78
N ASP A 208 33.91 -26.51 -28.64
CA ASP A 208 33.25 -27.33 -29.66
C ASP A 208 32.74 -26.48 -30.86
N VAL A 209 32.36 -25.23 -30.66
CA VAL A 209 31.69 -24.38 -31.67
C VAL A 209 32.65 -23.41 -32.36
N LEU A 210 33.62 -22.81 -31.64
CA LEU A 210 34.51 -21.77 -32.19
C LEU A 210 35.20 -22.18 -33.52
N PRO A 211 35.67 -23.44 -33.71
CA PRO A 211 36.29 -23.83 -34.95
C PRO A 211 35.35 -23.90 -36.18
N LEU A 212 34.03 -23.88 -35.91
CA LEU A 212 32.98 -24.05 -36.92
C LEU A 212 32.32 -22.74 -37.31
N LEU A 213 32.55 -21.67 -36.53
CA LEU A 213 31.95 -20.38 -36.77
C LEU A 213 32.56 -19.64 -37.95
N THR A 214 31.71 -18.92 -38.67
CA THR A 214 32.18 -17.91 -39.60
C THR A 214 32.72 -16.68 -38.82
N PRO A 215 33.51 -15.79 -39.45
CA PRO A 215 33.98 -14.57 -38.81
C PRO A 215 32.86 -13.72 -38.22
N ASP A 216 31.74 -13.52 -38.94
CA ASP A 216 30.56 -12.74 -38.49
C ASP A 216 29.88 -13.39 -37.30
N GLU A 217 29.76 -14.73 -37.27
CA GLU A 217 29.19 -15.47 -36.15
C GLU A 217 30.08 -15.40 -34.90
N SER A 218 31.40 -15.46 -35.11
CA SER A 218 32.38 -15.29 -34.03
C SER A 218 32.30 -13.90 -33.40
N GLU A 219 32.13 -12.84 -34.22
CA GLU A 219 31.96 -11.49 -33.79
C GLU A 219 30.64 -11.31 -33.01
N LEU A 220 29.53 -11.87 -33.54
CA LEU A 220 28.22 -11.84 -32.85
C LEU A 220 28.30 -12.55 -31.50
N LEU A 221 28.92 -13.72 -31.43
CA LEU A 221 29.08 -14.47 -30.18
C LEU A 221 29.92 -13.69 -29.18
N ALA A 222 31.08 -13.16 -29.59
CA ALA A 222 31.95 -12.36 -28.74
C ALA A 222 31.24 -11.10 -28.22
N ALA A 223 30.56 -10.38 -29.11
CA ALA A 223 29.81 -9.19 -28.76
C ALA A 223 28.66 -9.48 -27.75
N THR A 224 28.00 -10.65 -27.88
CA THR A 224 26.92 -11.04 -26.97
C THR A 224 27.45 -11.49 -25.62
N LEU A 225 28.54 -12.28 -25.60
CA LEU A 225 29.16 -12.71 -24.34
C LEU A 225 29.83 -11.58 -23.56
N ALA A 226 30.26 -10.51 -24.23
CA ALA A 226 30.83 -9.34 -23.61
C ALA A 226 29.76 -8.44 -22.94
N LYS A 227 28.49 -8.55 -23.33
CA LYS A 227 27.42 -7.77 -22.74
C LYS A 227 27.11 -8.23 -21.32
N PRO A 228 27.00 -7.32 -20.38
CA PRO A 228 26.53 -7.68 -19.05
C PRO A 228 25.06 -8.10 -19.12
N ILE A 229 24.72 -9.14 -18.36
CA ILE A 229 23.37 -9.69 -18.24
C ILE A 229 22.63 -8.90 -17.15
N PRO A 230 21.52 -8.22 -17.47
CA PRO A 230 20.71 -7.52 -16.49
C PRO A 230 20.13 -8.50 -15.46
N LEU A 231 19.91 -8.00 -14.25
CA LEU A 231 19.22 -8.73 -13.19
C LEU A 231 17.83 -8.16 -12.98
N GLU A 232 16.85 -9.03 -12.97
CA GLU A 232 15.49 -8.69 -12.58
C GLU A 232 15.31 -8.98 -11.09
N TYR A 233 14.85 -7.97 -10.35
CA TYR A 233 14.51 -8.09 -8.94
C TYR A 233 13.00 -8.17 -8.76
N PHE A 234 12.57 -9.04 -7.84
CA PHE A 234 11.19 -9.26 -7.49
C PHE A 234 11.03 -8.99 -5.99
N PHE A 235 9.98 -8.27 -5.64
CA PHE A 235 9.54 -8.18 -4.25
C PHE A 235 8.60 -9.35 -3.96
N ILE A 236 8.87 -10.04 -2.88
CA ILE A 236 8.04 -11.14 -2.38
C ILE A 236 7.45 -10.74 -1.03
N ALA A 237 6.17 -10.94 -0.87
CA ALA A 237 5.49 -10.73 0.40
C ALA A 237 4.44 -11.83 0.61
N ASP A 238 4.42 -12.41 1.79
CA ASP A 238 3.42 -13.36 2.26
C ASP A 238 3.21 -13.12 3.75
N GLY A 239 1.98 -12.86 4.17
CA GLY A 239 1.75 -12.52 5.56
C GLY A 239 0.28 -12.40 5.92
N LEU A 240 0.06 -12.18 7.20
CA LEU A 240 -1.24 -12.03 7.82
C LEU A 240 -1.39 -10.61 8.37
N VAL A 241 -2.59 -10.08 8.30
CA VAL A 241 -2.99 -8.83 8.93
C VAL A 241 -4.25 -9.05 9.75
N SER A 242 -4.23 -8.58 11.00
CA SER A 242 -5.37 -8.61 11.92
C SER A 242 -6.03 -7.24 11.97
N ILE A 243 -7.29 -7.16 11.57
CA ILE A 243 -8.05 -5.92 11.43
C ILE A 243 -9.20 -5.89 12.42
N GLU A 244 -9.32 -4.80 13.21
CA GLU A 244 -10.52 -4.54 14.01
C GLU A 244 -11.65 -4.07 13.08
N PRO A 245 -12.72 -4.84 12.91
CA PRO A 245 -13.65 -4.64 11.80
C PRO A 245 -14.49 -3.37 11.91
N LYS A 246 -14.78 -2.89 13.13
CA LYS A 246 -15.64 -1.74 13.36
C LYS A 246 -14.99 -0.43 12.94
N THR A 247 -13.69 -0.30 13.15
CA THR A 247 -12.91 0.91 12.85
C THR A 247 -12.08 0.78 11.59
N GLY A 248 -11.76 -0.44 11.16
CA GLY A 248 -10.79 -0.75 10.11
C GLY A 248 -9.33 -0.62 10.56
N ALA A 249 -9.10 -0.50 11.88
CA ALA A 249 -7.75 -0.35 12.41
C ALA A 249 -6.94 -1.64 12.25
N LEU A 250 -5.71 -1.49 11.78
CA LEU A 250 -4.72 -2.55 11.74
C LEU A 250 -4.19 -2.77 13.16
N VAL A 251 -4.43 -3.96 13.72
CA VAL A 251 -4.08 -4.31 15.11
C VAL A 251 -2.77 -5.08 15.17
N ASP A 252 -2.56 -5.98 14.22
CA ASP A 252 -1.35 -6.77 14.14
C ASP A 252 -0.96 -7.06 12.67
N VAL A 253 0.34 -7.23 12.45
CA VAL A 253 0.95 -7.64 11.18
C VAL A 253 1.96 -8.73 11.46
N HIS A 254 1.83 -9.82 10.75
CA HIS A 254 2.76 -10.93 10.77
C HIS A 254 3.23 -11.23 9.35
N ALA A 255 4.44 -10.78 9.01
CA ALA A 255 5.10 -11.13 7.76
C ALA A 255 5.75 -12.52 7.92
N GLN A 256 5.15 -13.52 7.29
CA GLN A 256 5.69 -14.87 7.25
C GLN A 256 6.88 -14.96 6.29
N ARG A 257 6.87 -14.12 5.24
CA ARG A 257 7.91 -14.01 4.25
C ARG A 257 7.81 -12.68 3.53
N GLU A 258 8.80 -11.84 3.66
CA GLU A 258 8.94 -10.60 2.93
C GLU A 258 10.37 -10.44 2.47
N GLY A 259 10.63 -9.95 1.27
CA GLY A 259 12.01 -9.79 0.85
C GLY A 259 12.19 -9.62 -0.65
N VAL A 260 13.39 -9.93 -1.10
CA VAL A 260 13.82 -9.72 -2.47
C VAL A 260 14.28 -11.04 -3.08
N ALA A 261 13.75 -11.36 -4.25
CA ALA A 261 14.24 -12.43 -5.11
C ALA A 261 14.84 -11.84 -6.39
N VAL A 262 15.72 -12.59 -7.02
CA VAL A 262 16.48 -12.18 -8.21
C VAL A 262 16.57 -13.29 -9.23
N ARG A 263 16.54 -12.92 -10.51
CA ARG A 263 16.90 -13.81 -11.64
C ARG A 263 17.67 -13.04 -12.71
N PRO A 264 18.51 -13.70 -13.50
CA PRO A 264 19.11 -13.07 -14.67
C PRO A 264 18.05 -12.86 -15.77
N ASP A 265 18.09 -11.70 -16.42
CA ASP A 265 17.32 -11.43 -17.63
C ASP A 265 18.11 -11.92 -18.85
N LEU A 266 17.71 -13.07 -19.37
CA LEU A 266 18.35 -13.69 -20.51
C LEU A 266 17.77 -13.24 -21.85
N SER A 267 16.92 -12.24 -21.91
CA SER A 267 16.34 -11.71 -23.15
C SER A 267 17.40 -11.29 -24.16
N GLY A 268 18.54 -10.77 -23.68
CA GLY A 268 19.70 -10.47 -24.55
C GLY A 268 20.36 -11.66 -25.22
N ALA A 269 20.16 -12.86 -24.69
CA ALA A 269 20.68 -14.11 -25.30
C ALA A 269 19.90 -14.56 -26.54
N SER A 270 18.71 -14.00 -26.79
CA SER A 270 17.91 -14.30 -28.00
C SER A 270 18.67 -13.96 -29.29
N ALA A 271 19.62 -13.03 -29.24
CA ALA A 271 20.52 -12.78 -30.38
C ALA A 271 21.35 -14.01 -30.79
N LEU A 272 21.54 -14.97 -29.91
CA LEU A 272 22.25 -16.22 -30.18
C LEU A 272 21.33 -17.36 -30.69
N GLU A 273 20.00 -17.21 -30.63
CA GLU A 273 19.06 -18.27 -31.07
C GLU A 273 19.35 -18.79 -32.46
N PRO A 274 19.60 -17.95 -33.52
CA PRO A 274 19.91 -18.48 -34.84
C PRO A 274 21.19 -19.29 -34.86
N LEU A 275 22.16 -18.92 -33.99
CA LEU A 275 23.43 -19.63 -33.88
C LEU A 275 23.25 -20.97 -33.16
N LEU A 276 22.50 -20.97 -32.07
CA LEU A 276 22.17 -22.18 -31.30
C LEU A 276 21.38 -23.18 -32.14
N ASP A 277 20.44 -22.72 -32.96
CA ASP A 277 19.65 -23.55 -33.86
C ASP A 277 20.53 -24.15 -34.97
N LYS A 278 21.40 -23.35 -35.59
CA LYS A 278 22.32 -23.79 -36.64
C LYS A 278 23.23 -24.94 -36.17
N TYR A 279 23.73 -24.85 -34.94
CA TYR A 279 24.65 -25.81 -34.36
C TYR A 279 24.00 -26.78 -33.36
N ALA A 280 22.66 -26.91 -33.34
CA ALA A 280 21.90 -27.74 -32.40
C ALA A 280 22.26 -29.25 -32.48
N ALA A 281 22.88 -29.70 -33.56
CA ALA A 281 23.39 -31.09 -33.69
C ALA A 281 24.57 -31.36 -32.74
N ILE A 282 25.25 -30.34 -32.24
CA ILE A 282 26.36 -30.46 -31.29
C ILE A 282 25.78 -30.62 -29.87
N PRO A 283 26.08 -31.71 -29.15
CA PRO A 283 25.46 -31.98 -27.86
C PRO A 283 25.67 -30.90 -26.82
N SER A 284 26.84 -30.24 -26.79
CA SER A 284 27.12 -29.14 -25.86
C SER A 284 26.32 -27.87 -26.18
N VAL A 285 26.06 -27.59 -27.47
CA VAL A 285 25.20 -26.47 -27.90
C VAL A 285 23.74 -26.70 -27.51
N LYS A 286 23.27 -27.93 -27.76
CA LYS A 286 21.93 -28.31 -27.34
C LYS A 286 21.76 -28.19 -25.80
N ALA A 287 22.73 -28.67 -25.03
CA ALA A 287 22.71 -28.56 -23.58
C ALA A 287 22.71 -27.09 -23.12
N LEU A 288 23.46 -26.21 -23.82
CA LEU A 288 23.44 -24.77 -23.55
C LEU A 288 22.05 -24.17 -23.84
N SER A 289 21.45 -24.46 -25.00
CA SER A 289 20.14 -23.98 -25.38
C SER A 289 19.04 -24.42 -24.37
N ASP A 290 19.00 -25.74 -24.08
CA ASP A 290 18.04 -26.30 -23.10
C ASP A 290 18.26 -25.71 -21.71
N GLY A 291 19.50 -25.50 -21.30
CA GLY A 291 19.84 -24.92 -20.01
C GLY A 291 19.49 -23.43 -19.87
N LEU A 292 19.73 -22.64 -20.92
CA LEU A 292 19.31 -21.23 -20.95
C LEU A 292 17.79 -21.13 -20.85
N ALA A 293 17.05 -21.95 -21.58
CA ALA A 293 15.58 -22.01 -21.47
C ALA A 293 15.13 -22.41 -20.05
N ALA A 294 15.79 -23.40 -19.44
CA ALA A 294 15.52 -23.83 -18.08
C ALA A 294 15.80 -22.74 -17.04
N ILE A 295 16.87 -21.96 -17.22
CA ILE A 295 17.18 -20.81 -16.31
C ILE A 295 16.17 -19.70 -16.51
N ALA A 296 15.80 -19.36 -17.75
CA ALA A 296 14.79 -18.35 -18.03
C ALA A 296 13.41 -18.70 -17.42
N ALA A 297 13.07 -20.00 -17.41
CA ALA A 297 11.82 -20.50 -16.82
C ALA A 297 11.88 -20.66 -15.28
N ARG A 298 13.05 -20.51 -14.65
CA ARG A 298 13.17 -20.67 -13.19
C ARG A 298 12.42 -19.56 -12.43
N VAL A 299 11.83 -19.96 -11.32
CA VAL A 299 11.32 -19.03 -10.32
C VAL A 299 12.49 -18.18 -9.79
N PRO A 300 12.31 -16.87 -9.58
CA PRO A 300 13.34 -16.02 -9.03
C PRO A 300 13.91 -16.60 -7.73
N GLN A 301 15.24 -16.58 -7.59
CA GLN A 301 15.91 -17.05 -6.37
C GLN A 301 15.80 -16.01 -5.27
N VAL A 302 15.40 -16.43 -4.08
CA VAL A 302 15.33 -15.54 -2.92
C VAL A 302 16.75 -15.12 -2.53
N ALA A 303 17.00 -13.82 -2.58
CA ALA A 303 18.29 -13.25 -2.16
C ALA A 303 18.28 -12.97 -0.66
N GLN A 304 17.21 -12.37 -0.17
CA GLN A 304 17.00 -12.07 1.24
C GLN A 304 15.54 -12.24 1.60
N GLU A 305 15.29 -12.76 2.78
CA GLU A 305 13.96 -12.97 3.34
C GLU A 305 13.90 -12.40 4.76
N LEU A 306 12.86 -11.63 5.04
CA LEU A 306 12.53 -11.11 6.35
C LEU A 306 11.30 -11.86 6.86
N ARG A 307 11.35 -12.28 8.14
CA ARG A 307 10.19 -12.81 8.86
C ARG A 307 10.04 -11.99 10.14
N TYR A 308 8.92 -11.37 10.33
CA TYR A 308 8.69 -10.52 11.48
C TYR A 308 7.22 -10.47 11.90
N GLN A 309 7.01 -10.09 13.13
CA GLN A 309 5.69 -9.82 13.68
C GLN A 309 5.71 -8.54 14.49
N GLN A 310 4.57 -7.92 14.63
CA GLN A 310 4.41 -6.75 15.48
C GLN A 310 4.70 -7.12 16.93
N THR A 311 5.42 -6.25 17.64
CA THR A 311 5.71 -6.50 19.06
C THR A 311 4.43 -6.39 19.91
N VAL A 312 4.33 -7.17 20.98
CA VAL A 312 3.16 -7.15 21.87
C VAL A 312 2.81 -5.75 22.37
N PRO A 313 3.75 -4.89 22.81
CA PRO A 313 3.42 -3.52 23.19
C PRO A 313 2.81 -2.70 22.05
N SER A 314 3.28 -2.89 20.82
CA SER A 314 2.74 -2.21 19.65
C SER A 314 1.31 -2.67 19.31
N SER A 315 1.04 -3.98 19.36
CA SER A 315 -0.30 -4.54 19.15
C SER A 315 -1.28 -4.08 20.23
N LEU A 316 -0.87 -4.01 21.49
CA LEU A 316 -1.67 -3.47 22.59
C LEU A 316 -2.00 -1.99 22.35
N THR A 317 -1.02 -1.17 21.95
CA THR A 317 -1.22 0.24 21.63
C THR A 317 -2.20 0.41 20.47
N ALA A 318 -2.06 -0.37 19.40
CA ALA A 318 -2.99 -0.35 18.27
C ALA A 318 -4.42 -0.74 18.68
N ALA A 319 -4.55 -1.77 19.53
CA ALA A 319 -5.83 -2.22 20.06
C ALA A 319 -6.51 -1.16 20.95
N ASP A 320 -5.76 -0.47 21.80
CA ASP A 320 -6.31 0.61 22.64
C ASP A 320 -6.82 1.78 21.81
N LYS A 321 -6.11 2.16 20.76
CA LYS A 321 -6.56 3.15 19.79
C LYS A 321 -7.81 2.70 19.04
N ALA A 322 -7.85 1.44 18.59
CA ALA A 322 -9.02 0.86 17.95
C ALA A 322 -10.24 0.88 18.88
N ARG A 323 -10.07 0.58 20.18
CA ARG A 323 -11.14 0.71 21.19
C ARG A 323 -11.62 2.14 21.35
N GLY A 324 -10.69 3.10 21.40
CA GLY A 324 -11.00 4.54 21.47
C GLY A 324 -11.82 5.02 20.28
N LEU A 325 -11.37 4.69 19.07
CA LEU A 325 -12.10 4.96 17.83
C LEU A 325 -13.44 4.23 17.78
N GLY A 326 -13.48 2.96 18.19
CA GLY A 326 -14.70 2.16 18.26
C GLY A 326 -15.77 2.76 19.18
N ARG A 327 -15.39 3.39 20.30
CA ARG A 327 -16.31 4.14 21.18
C ARG A 327 -16.88 5.35 20.46
N ARG A 328 -16.04 6.14 19.74
CA ARG A 328 -16.49 7.31 18.95
C ARG A 328 -17.47 6.89 17.84
N VAL A 329 -17.19 5.78 17.15
CA VAL A 329 -18.11 5.20 16.14
C VAL A 329 -19.45 4.80 16.79
N THR A 330 -19.43 4.18 17.98
CA THR A 330 -20.66 3.80 18.70
C THR A 330 -21.47 5.03 19.09
N LEU A 331 -20.82 6.05 19.67
CA LEU A 331 -21.47 7.30 20.02
C LEU A 331 -22.14 7.93 18.79
N ALA A 332 -21.42 8.06 17.68
CA ALA A 332 -21.98 8.62 16.45
C ALA A 332 -23.14 7.80 15.89
N THR A 333 -23.10 6.46 16.03
CA THR A 333 -24.11 5.55 15.44
C THR A 333 -25.39 5.45 16.24
N TRP A 334 -25.32 5.56 17.57
CA TRP A 334 -26.44 5.32 18.46
C TRP A 334 -26.91 6.56 19.20
N TRP A 335 -25.98 7.35 19.75
CA TRP A 335 -26.33 8.50 20.58
C TRP A 335 -26.82 9.69 19.74
N VAL A 336 -26.17 10.00 18.63
CA VAL A 336 -26.59 11.14 17.79
C VAL A 336 -28.00 10.91 17.22
N PRO A 337 -28.34 9.75 16.61
CA PRO A 337 -29.72 9.50 16.19
C PRO A 337 -30.70 9.46 17.36
N GLY A 338 -30.32 8.91 18.51
CA GLY A 338 -31.15 8.85 19.70
C GLY A 338 -31.50 10.23 20.22
N VAL A 339 -30.51 11.12 20.33
CA VAL A 339 -30.71 12.50 20.76
C VAL A 339 -31.56 13.27 19.74
N MET A 340 -31.29 13.11 18.44
CA MET A 340 -32.06 13.76 17.37
C MET A 340 -33.53 13.28 17.37
N ALA A 341 -33.74 11.97 17.53
CA ALA A 341 -35.10 11.41 17.62
C ALA A 341 -35.81 11.92 18.88
N GLY A 342 -35.12 11.95 20.04
CA GLY A 342 -35.65 12.49 21.28
C GLY A 342 -36.03 13.99 21.17
N LEU A 343 -35.13 14.79 20.54
CA LEU A 343 -35.40 16.20 20.29
C LEU A 343 -36.60 16.40 19.34
N GLY A 344 -36.63 15.58 18.25
CA GLY A 344 -37.77 15.61 17.33
C GLY A 344 -39.09 15.26 17.99
N LEU A 345 -39.12 14.23 18.84
CA LEU A 345 -40.31 13.86 19.61
C LEU A 345 -40.72 14.96 20.58
N PHE A 346 -39.74 15.56 21.27
CA PHE A 346 -39.96 16.68 22.18
C PHE A 346 -40.60 17.87 21.46
N LEU A 347 -40.09 18.25 20.26
CA LEU A 347 -40.67 19.33 19.48
C LEU A 347 -42.08 18.99 18.97
N VAL A 348 -42.36 17.73 18.60
CA VAL A 348 -43.72 17.29 18.23
C VAL A 348 -44.68 17.41 19.41
N VAL A 349 -44.23 17.00 20.62
CA VAL A 349 -45.07 17.15 21.86
C VAL A 349 -45.34 18.61 22.17
N LEU A 350 -44.29 19.45 22.12
CA LEU A 350 -44.46 20.90 22.34
C LEU A 350 -45.39 21.54 21.31
N GLY A 351 -45.22 21.16 20.02
CA GLY A 351 -46.10 21.63 18.94
C GLY A 351 -47.55 21.19 19.14
N GLY A 352 -47.75 19.92 19.57
CA GLY A 352 -49.07 19.41 19.90
C GLY A 352 -49.76 20.12 21.07
N ILE A 353 -48.98 20.44 22.14
CA ILE A 353 -49.46 21.22 23.29
C ILE A 353 -49.80 22.66 22.85
N GLY A 354 -48.91 23.29 22.06
CA GLY A 354 -49.13 24.63 21.51
C GLY A 354 -50.40 24.69 20.65
N TRP A 355 -50.60 23.71 19.76
CA TRP A 355 -51.78 23.58 18.92
C TRP A 355 -53.06 23.37 19.71
N ARG A 356 -53.03 22.51 20.77
CA ARG A 356 -54.18 22.33 21.68
C ARG A 356 -54.51 23.60 22.44
N ARG A 357 -53.49 24.39 22.91
CA ARG A 357 -53.72 25.68 23.55
C ARG A 357 -54.26 26.73 22.61
N ALA A 358 -53.77 26.79 21.37
CA ALA A 358 -54.31 27.69 20.34
C ALA A 358 -55.77 27.37 19.98
N ARG A 359 -56.14 26.07 19.88
CA ARG A 359 -57.55 25.68 19.67
C ARG A 359 -58.47 25.97 20.85
N ARG A 360 -57.98 26.00 22.09
CA ARG A 360 -58.80 26.35 23.30
C ARG A 360 -58.99 27.85 23.48
N ARG A 361 -58.14 28.67 22.87
CA ARG A 361 -58.40 30.11 22.69
C ARG A 361 -59.28 30.23 21.47
N GLY A 362 -60.62 30.21 21.68
CA GLY A 362 -61.59 30.44 20.61
C GLY A 362 -61.31 31.76 19.89
N PRO A 363 -61.91 31.97 18.73
CA PRO A 363 -61.70 33.17 17.93
C PRO A 363 -62.40 34.36 18.62
N ASP A 364 -61.76 34.93 19.66
CA ASP A 364 -61.98 36.33 19.95
C ASP A 364 -61.25 37.09 18.86
N SER A 365 -61.92 37.20 17.75
CA SER A 365 -61.48 38.06 16.65
C SER A 365 -61.51 39.50 17.22
N PRO A 366 -60.38 40.19 17.38
CA PRO A 366 -60.42 41.63 17.44
C PRO A 366 -60.92 42.07 16.06
N GLU A 367 -62.11 42.64 16.03
CA GLU A 367 -62.66 43.37 14.92
C GLU A 367 -61.62 44.43 14.54
N ILE A 368 -60.91 44.19 13.47
CA ILE A 368 -59.97 45.14 12.89
C ILE A 368 -60.85 46.19 12.21
N ASP A 369 -61.01 47.29 12.96
CA ASP A 369 -61.61 48.53 12.45
C ASP A 369 -60.76 49.05 11.29
N ILE A 370 -61.10 48.66 10.07
CA ILE A 370 -60.50 49.16 8.86
C ILE A 370 -61.01 50.57 8.63
N ARG A 371 -60.38 51.55 9.28
CA ARG A 371 -60.52 52.95 8.90
C ARG A 371 -59.89 53.12 7.51
N GLU A 372 -60.74 53.40 6.54
CA GLU A 372 -60.35 53.86 5.22
C GLU A 372 -59.34 55.02 5.31
N PRO A 373 -58.18 54.94 4.63
CA PRO A 373 -57.29 56.08 4.57
C PRO A 373 -57.88 57.19 3.69
N ALA A 374 -57.91 58.41 4.23
CA ALA A 374 -58.30 59.62 3.50
C ALA A 374 -57.36 59.83 2.27
N PRO A 375 -57.94 60.32 1.12
CA PRO A 375 -57.15 60.57 -0.09
C PRO A 375 -56.44 61.92 -0.01
N GLY A 376 -55.20 61.92 -0.41
CA GLY A 376 -54.53 63.10 -0.98
C GLY A 376 -53.47 63.79 -0.14
N GLY A 377 -52.28 63.70 -0.58
CA GLY A 377 -51.16 64.61 -0.29
C GLY A 377 -49.94 64.26 -1.16
N PRO A 378 -49.49 65.18 -2.01
CA PRO A 378 -48.45 64.91 -2.98
C PRO A 378 -47.05 65.15 -2.44
N ASP A 379 -46.08 64.50 -3.07
CA ASP A 379 -44.69 64.85 -3.18
C ASP A 379 -43.78 64.76 -1.96
N ALA A 380 -42.99 63.70 -1.92
CA ALA A 380 -41.64 63.72 -1.35
C ALA A 380 -40.65 63.02 -2.33
N PRO A 381 -39.48 63.64 -2.55
CA PRO A 381 -38.54 63.22 -3.60
C PRO A 381 -37.76 61.97 -3.18
N ALA A 382 -37.38 61.19 -4.20
CA ALA A 382 -36.55 59.98 -4.11
C ALA A 382 -35.14 60.30 -3.57
N PRO A 383 -34.58 59.45 -2.73
CA PRO A 383 -33.16 59.53 -2.35
C PRO A 383 -32.27 59.07 -3.48
N ALA A 384 -31.14 59.78 -3.63
CA ALA A 384 -30.09 59.55 -4.65
C ALA A 384 -29.36 58.22 -4.40
N PRO A 385 -28.77 57.62 -5.45
CA PRO A 385 -27.98 56.40 -5.31
C PRO A 385 -26.60 56.71 -4.73
N ASP A 386 -26.18 55.84 -3.83
CA ASP A 386 -24.86 55.85 -3.19
C ASP A 386 -23.81 55.28 -4.15
N PRO A 387 -22.74 56.01 -4.49
CA PRO A 387 -21.64 55.48 -5.29
C PRO A 387 -20.50 55.06 -4.37
N ASP A 388 -20.31 53.79 -4.11
CA ASP A 388 -18.98 53.25 -3.73
C ASP A 388 -19.06 51.73 -3.50
N HIS A 389 -18.73 50.97 -4.53
CA HIS A 389 -18.03 49.69 -4.43
C HIS A 389 -17.47 49.32 -5.80
N GLN A 390 -16.39 50.03 -6.19
CA GLN A 390 -15.38 49.53 -7.09
C GLN A 390 -14.07 49.45 -6.30
N HIS A 391 -13.34 48.37 -6.52
CA HIS A 391 -11.98 48.01 -6.10
C HIS A 391 -11.86 47.13 -4.84
N ALA A 392 -11.62 45.81 -5.01
CA ALA A 392 -10.34 45.09 -5.05
C ALA A 392 -10.60 43.60 -5.14
#